data_dd8313951b2ecb79f2c7424309bd1f9f
#
_entry.id   dd8313951b2ecb79f2c7424309bd1f9f
#
_cell.length_a   1.000
_cell.length_b   1.000
_cell.length_c   1.000
_cell.angle_alpha   90.00
_cell.angle_beta   90.00
_cell.angle_gamma   90.00
#
_symmetry.space_group_name_H-M   'P 1'
#
loop_
_entity.id
_entity.type
_entity.pdbx_description
1 polymer ?
#
loop_
_entity_poly.entity_id
_entity_poly.type
_entity_poly.pdbx_seq_one_letter_code
_entity_poly.pdbx_strand_id
1 'polypeptide(L)'
;MFQYALFDLDGTLTDPKEGICKSVQFALHMQGIEEPDIDKLTPFIGPPLKGSFMDFYHMTEEQAMTAIGDYRKRFIPMGMYENKVYPGIPEMLRALKDAGMVLGIASSKPEPLVIKILEHFDLIKYFDVVTGASMDQSRTEKEAVVEEALRRLSGTGSTDLNEKNCAMVGDRKFDVEGARAHHLAAVCVSYGYAVDDELAEAGADYIASDVQKLRDYLLTGKSEAKKKQADEAISPFRKTGHILLPLIVYYVGYNVFYMLLVIVMDKILQTDLAFADTLRENSSSALNIIQSASMLAGSLFLLPRFLQEKIPTRAQKLPNVIAAVIWAVSLSIGLNVLFDLFKLAASDSGYREVAESQYSVSLTLGLILYGVISPITEEILFRGLIYGRMRKFFSLPVSMVVSSFLFGAYHGNILQGLYGFLLGLMIVYLYEKTQHFAMPVMAHALANMSVFMLTYDGSVIKKEQEPLIFAICSVIALAAYLFIRYKGKENVR
;
A
#
# COMPACT_ATOMS: atom_id res chain seq x y z
N MET A 1 -11.73 -15.10 5.16
CA MET A 1 -12.28 -13.93 4.44
C MET A 1 -13.76 -13.88 4.75
N PHE A 2 -14.23 -12.79 5.33
CA PHE A 2 -15.65 -12.61 5.59
C PHE A 2 -16.40 -12.26 4.32
N GLN A 3 -17.66 -12.70 4.23
CA GLN A 3 -18.58 -12.34 3.13
C GLN A 3 -19.56 -11.26 3.59
N TYR A 4 -19.82 -11.22 4.90
CA TYR A 4 -20.77 -10.32 5.53
C TYR A 4 -20.12 -9.58 6.69
N ALA A 5 -20.46 -8.32 6.88
CA ALA A 5 -20.06 -7.55 8.05
C ALA A 5 -21.21 -6.65 8.51
N LEU A 6 -21.59 -6.77 9.77
CA LEU A 6 -22.48 -5.87 10.47
C LEU A 6 -21.62 -4.87 11.25
N PHE A 7 -21.94 -3.59 11.16
CA PHE A 7 -21.23 -2.53 11.86
C PHE A 7 -22.12 -1.84 12.87
N ASP A 8 -21.59 -1.57 14.06
CA ASP A 8 -22.15 -0.51 14.89
C ASP A 8 -21.80 0.87 14.27
N LEU A 9 -22.45 1.92 14.75
CA LEU A 9 -22.30 3.28 14.24
C LEU A 9 -21.39 4.11 15.17
N ASP A 10 -21.87 4.34 16.41
CA ASP A 10 -21.27 5.27 17.36
C ASP A 10 -20.01 4.63 17.97
N GLY A 11 -18.83 5.27 17.85
CA GLY A 11 -17.55 4.71 18.31
C GLY A 11 -16.90 3.76 17.33
N THR A 12 -17.60 3.31 16.30
CA THR A 12 -17.11 2.36 15.30
C THR A 12 -16.91 3.01 13.93
N LEU A 13 -17.92 3.62 13.36
CA LEU A 13 -17.85 4.34 12.08
C LEU A 13 -17.72 5.85 12.30
N THR A 14 -18.37 6.36 13.35
CA THR A 14 -18.38 7.78 13.68
C THR A 14 -18.02 8.04 15.13
N ASP A 15 -17.48 9.24 15.40
CA ASP A 15 -17.20 9.78 16.75
C ASP A 15 -18.31 10.76 17.14
N PRO A 16 -19.33 10.32 17.90
CA PRO A 16 -20.49 11.12 18.29
C PRO A 16 -20.30 11.88 19.61
N LYS A 17 -19.10 11.89 20.18
CA LYS A 17 -18.82 12.37 21.55
C LYS A 17 -19.44 13.74 21.83
N GLU A 18 -19.18 14.70 20.95
CA GLU A 18 -19.65 16.06 21.16
C GLU A 18 -21.17 16.14 21.22
N GLY A 19 -21.85 15.49 20.26
CA GLY A 19 -23.29 15.53 20.15
C GLY A 19 -24.02 14.79 21.27
N ILE A 20 -23.54 13.59 21.62
CA ILE A 20 -24.14 12.78 22.69
C ILE A 20 -23.88 13.45 24.04
N CYS A 21 -22.63 13.77 24.39
CA CYS A 21 -22.30 14.30 25.70
C CYS A 21 -22.96 15.65 25.98
N LYS A 22 -22.98 16.58 25.00
CA LYS A 22 -23.71 17.83 25.13
C LYS A 22 -25.22 17.65 25.26
N SER A 23 -25.80 16.63 24.61
CA SER A 23 -27.23 16.35 24.73
C SER A 23 -27.59 15.68 26.05
N VAL A 24 -26.69 14.85 26.61
CA VAL A 24 -26.83 14.30 27.97
C VAL A 24 -26.71 15.44 29.00
N GLN A 25 -25.71 16.32 28.83
CA GLN A 25 -25.53 17.50 29.71
C GLN A 25 -26.77 18.38 29.73
N PHE A 26 -27.36 18.63 28.54
CA PHE A 26 -28.62 19.37 28.44
C PHE A 26 -29.77 18.65 29.19
N ALA A 27 -29.91 17.33 29.00
CA ALA A 27 -30.93 16.56 29.69
C ALA A 27 -30.75 16.59 31.21
N LEU A 28 -29.52 16.47 31.71
CA LEU A 28 -29.19 16.58 33.14
C LEU A 28 -29.54 17.95 33.71
N HIS A 29 -29.19 19.02 32.99
CA HIS A 29 -29.54 20.40 33.37
C HIS A 29 -31.06 20.57 33.50
N MET A 30 -31.85 20.02 32.58
CA MET A 30 -33.31 20.06 32.66
C MET A 30 -33.90 19.30 33.87
N GLN A 31 -33.14 18.35 34.42
CA GLN A 31 -33.47 17.63 35.63
C GLN A 31 -32.86 18.28 36.92
N GLY A 32 -32.26 19.48 36.80
CA GLY A 32 -31.62 20.17 37.90
C GLY A 32 -30.24 19.65 38.28
N ILE A 33 -29.60 18.84 37.46
CA ILE A 33 -28.26 18.28 37.69
C ILE A 33 -27.25 19.02 36.78
N GLU A 34 -26.24 19.63 37.43
CA GLU A 34 -25.15 20.33 36.71
C GLU A 34 -23.93 19.41 36.56
N GLU A 35 -23.54 19.07 35.34
CA GLU A 35 -22.28 18.40 35.03
C GLU A 35 -21.49 19.25 34.04
N PRO A 36 -20.50 20.03 34.50
CA PRO A 36 -19.73 20.92 33.62
C PRO A 36 -18.72 20.18 32.73
N ASP A 37 -18.32 18.97 33.15
CA ASP A 37 -17.30 18.18 32.45
C ASP A 37 -17.96 17.17 31.52
N ILE A 38 -17.96 17.48 30.21
CA ILE A 38 -18.54 16.59 29.19
C ILE A 38 -17.76 15.26 29.04
N ASP A 39 -16.50 15.20 29.47
CA ASP A 39 -15.71 13.97 29.37
C ASP A 39 -16.20 12.91 30.33
N LYS A 40 -16.80 13.28 31.46
CA LYS A 40 -17.47 12.35 32.38
C LYS A 40 -18.74 11.72 31.80
N LEU A 41 -19.27 12.28 30.71
CA LEU A 41 -20.47 11.79 30.05
C LEU A 41 -20.16 10.81 28.89
N THR A 42 -18.89 10.54 28.63
CA THR A 42 -18.48 9.55 27.62
C THR A 42 -19.05 8.14 27.87
N PRO A 43 -19.26 7.66 29.11
CA PRO A 43 -19.90 6.35 29.35
C PRO A 43 -21.31 6.20 28.78
N PHE A 44 -21.99 7.31 28.42
CA PHE A 44 -23.29 7.28 27.72
C PHE A 44 -23.19 6.89 26.24
N ILE A 45 -21.98 6.79 25.68
CA ILE A 45 -21.77 6.42 24.29
C ILE A 45 -21.74 4.89 24.19
N GLY A 46 -22.68 4.33 23.44
CA GLY A 46 -22.82 2.89 23.23
C GLY A 46 -23.98 2.23 23.99
N PRO A 47 -24.05 2.34 25.33
CA PRO A 47 -25.15 1.73 26.09
C PRO A 47 -26.53 2.38 25.82
N PRO A 48 -27.64 1.65 26.11
CA PRO A 48 -28.96 2.22 26.13
C PRO A 48 -29.10 3.37 27.14
N LEU A 49 -29.60 4.54 26.69
CA LEU A 49 -29.69 5.76 27.52
C LEU A 49 -30.45 5.56 28.83
N LYS A 50 -31.54 4.75 28.80
CA LYS A 50 -32.33 4.48 29.99
C LYS A 50 -31.50 3.89 31.11
N GLY A 51 -30.76 2.83 30.82
CA GLY A 51 -29.85 2.18 31.76
C GLY A 51 -28.78 3.16 32.24
N SER A 52 -28.18 3.92 31.35
CA SER A 52 -27.12 4.88 31.67
C SER A 52 -27.59 5.98 32.63
N PHE A 53 -28.81 6.55 32.46
CA PHE A 53 -29.35 7.53 33.39
C PHE A 53 -29.67 6.92 34.76
N MET A 54 -30.17 5.69 34.79
CA MET A 54 -30.45 4.97 36.03
C MET A 54 -29.17 4.60 36.76
N ASP A 55 -28.17 4.07 36.08
CA ASP A 55 -26.94 3.56 36.69
C ASP A 55 -26.00 4.68 37.16
N PHE A 56 -25.81 5.72 36.31
CA PHE A 56 -24.81 6.78 36.61
C PHE A 56 -25.37 7.92 37.45
N TYR A 57 -26.70 8.19 37.36
CA TYR A 57 -27.33 9.31 38.08
C TYR A 57 -28.45 8.85 39.04
N HIS A 58 -28.58 7.53 39.23
CA HIS A 58 -29.55 6.92 40.18
C HIS A 58 -30.99 7.39 39.92
N MET A 59 -31.35 7.66 38.67
CA MET A 59 -32.68 8.08 38.27
C MET A 59 -33.66 6.90 38.39
N THR A 60 -34.90 7.20 38.78
CA THR A 60 -36.03 6.24 38.61
C THR A 60 -36.30 6.03 37.14
N GLU A 61 -37.01 4.98 36.79
CA GLU A 61 -37.40 4.71 35.37
C GLU A 61 -38.15 5.89 34.77
N GLU A 62 -39.09 6.51 35.52
CA GLU A 62 -39.84 7.67 35.08
C GLU A 62 -38.94 8.90 34.83
N GLN A 63 -38.02 9.16 35.71
CA GLN A 63 -37.02 10.25 35.57
C GLN A 63 -36.12 10.01 34.35
N ALA A 64 -35.62 8.77 34.17
CA ALA A 64 -34.78 8.42 33.04
C ALA A 64 -35.54 8.59 31.71
N MET A 65 -36.83 8.23 31.67
CA MET A 65 -37.65 8.43 30.47
C MET A 65 -37.85 9.93 30.16
N THR A 66 -38.04 10.75 31.20
CA THR A 66 -38.15 12.21 31.06
C THR A 66 -36.81 12.79 30.54
N ALA A 67 -35.68 12.37 31.12
CA ALA A 67 -34.35 12.80 30.69
C ALA A 67 -34.05 12.38 29.23
N ILE A 68 -34.50 11.20 28.77
CA ILE A 68 -34.39 10.78 27.38
C ILE A 68 -35.24 11.70 26.47
N GLY A 69 -36.40 12.13 26.92
CA GLY A 69 -37.24 13.12 26.22
C GLY A 69 -36.47 14.44 26.04
N ASP A 70 -35.86 14.93 27.12
CA ASP A 70 -35.05 16.16 27.08
C ASP A 70 -33.77 16.00 26.23
N TYR A 71 -33.05 14.88 26.34
CA TYR A 71 -31.95 14.52 25.45
C TYR A 71 -32.33 14.63 23.96
N ARG A 72 -33.47 14.05 23.59
CA ARG A 72 -33.96 14.08 22.19
C ARG A 72 -34.27 15.45 21.67
N LYS A 73 -34.74 16.39 22.54
CA LYS A 73 -34.99 17.79 22.17
C LYS A 73 -33.77 18.51 21.62
N ARG A 74 -32.57 18.18 22.15
CA ARG A 74 -31.31 18.74 21.67
C ARG A 74 -30.64 17.84 20.61
N PHE A 75 -30.63 16.52 20.85
CA PHE A 75 -29.90 15.58 20.01
C PHE A 75 -30.43 15.55 18.56
N ILE A 76 -31.77 15.51 18.37
CA ILE A 76 -32.38 15.38 17.04
C ILE A 76 -32.10 16.60 16.15
N PRO A 77 -32.29 17.86 16.59
CA PRO A 77 -32.03 19.00 15.71
C PRO A 77 -30.55 19.39 15.58
N MET A 78 -29.70 19.02 16.54
CA MET A 78 -28.31 19.51 16.58
C MET A 78 -27.31 18.37 16.85
N GLY A 79 -27.47 17.66 17.94
CA GLY A 79 -26.46 16.73 18.46
C GLY A 79 -26.08 15.60 17.50
N MET A 80 -27.01 15.10 16.69
CA MET A 80 -26.70 14.04 15.74
C MET A 80 -25.76 14.49 14.61
N TYR A 81 -25.64 15.81 14.37
CA TYR A 81 -24.73 16.42 13.40
C TYR A 81 -23.42 16.92 14.02
N GLU A 82 -23.37 17.05 15.36
CA GLU A 82 -22.12 17.25 16.11
C GLU A 82 -21.38 15.90 16.23
N ASN A 83 -20.98 15.39 15.08
CA ASN A 83 -20.44 14.03 14.89
C ASN A 83 -19.36 14.07 13.81
N LYS A 84 -18.46 13.09 13.78
CA LYS A 84 -17.35 13.03 12.80
C LYS A 84 -17.17 11.59 12.35
N VAL A 85 -16.93 11.38 11.06
CA VAL A 85 -16.53 10.06 10.54
C VAL A 85 -15.06 9.82 10.90
N TYR A 86 -14.74 8.64 11.42
CA TYR A 86 -13.35 8.27 11.66
C TYR A 86 -12.55 8.25 10.35
N PRO A 87 -11.29 8.76 10.37
CA PRO A 87 -10.44 8.80 9.17
C PRO A 87 -10.24 7.42 8.55
N GLY A 88 -10.50 7.30 7.24
CA GLY A 88 -10.32 6.05 6.48
C GLY A 88 -11.57 5.17 6.41
N ILE A 89 -12.68 5.51 7.09
CA ILE A 89 -13.94 4.73 7.03
C ILE A 89 -14.52 4.68 5.61
N PRO A 90 -14.69 5.80 4.86
CA PRO A 90 -15.24 5.72 3.51
C PRO A 90 -14.40 4.86 2.56
N GLU A 91 -13.06 4.94 2.68
CA GLU A 91 -12.13 4.14 1.89
C GLU A 91 -12.22 2.64 2.26
N MET A 92 -12.34 2.35 3.54
CA MET A 92 -12.52 0.97 4.03
C MET A 92 -13.83 0.39 3.49
N LEU A 93 -14.97 1.07 3.68
CA LEU A 93 -16.27 0.59 3.23
C LEU A 93 -16.29 0.35 1.72
N ARG A 94 -15.70 1.26 0.93
CA ARG A 94 -15.53 1.07 -0.51
C ARG A 94 -14.73 -0.19 -0.81
N ALA A 95 -13.58 -0.38 -0.17
CA ALA A 95 -12.73 -1.55 -0.40
C ALA A 95 -13.43 -2.87 -0.05
N LEU A 96 -14.26 -2.89 0.99
CA LEU A 96 -15.06 -4.05 1.36
C LEU A 96 -16.15 -4.34 0.30
N LYS A 97 -16.83 -3.31 -0.20
CA LYS A 97 -17.83 -3.44 -1.30
C LYS A 97 -17.17 -3.90 -2.60
N ASP A 98 -16.02 -3.34 -2.97
CA ASP A 98 -15.25 -3.74 -4.16
C ASP A 98 -14.77 -5.20 -4.07
N ALA A 99 -14.58 -5.71 -2.86
CA ALA A 99 -14.29 -7.14 -2.61
C ALA A 99 -15.53 -8.04 -2.64
N GLY A 100 -16.73 -7.48 -2.90
CA GLY A 100 -17.98 -8.22 -2.99
C GLY A 100 -18.62 -8.53 -1.63
N MET A 101 -18.21 -7.87 -0.53
CA MET A 101 -18.82 -8.06 0.78
C MET A 101 -20.21 -7.40 0.85
N VAL A 102 -21.12 -8.06 1.55
CA VAL A 102 -22.41 -7.51 1.93
C VAL A 102 -22.26 -6.82 3.29
N LEU A 103 -22.63 -5.54 3.36
CA LEU A 103 -22.44 -4.73 4.56
C LEU A 103 -23.79 -4.34 5.16
N GLY A 104 -23.88 -4.43 6.48
CA GLY A 104 -25.07 -4.01 7.22
C GLY A 104 -24.71 -3.14 8.43
N ILE A 105 -25.70 -2.40 8.90
CA ILE A 105 -25.64 -1.71 10.20
C ILE A 105 -26.45 -2.51 11.23
N ALA A 106 -25.90 -2.62 12.44
CA ALA A 106 -26.59 -3.14 13.62
C ALA A 106 -26.23 -2.26 14.83
N SER A 107 -26.98 -1.16 15.03
CA SER A 107 -26.70 -0.15 16.06
C SER A 107 -27.77 -0.06 17.14
N SER A 108 -27.36 0.12 18.39
CA SER A 108 -28.26 0.38 19.52
C SER A 108 -28.92 1.78 19.43
N LYS A 109 -28.48 2.62 18.52
CA LYS A 109 -29.15 3.91 18.20
C LYS A 109 -30.45 3.68 17.44
N PRO A 110 -31.51 4.49 17.70
CA PRO A 110 -32.79 4.37 16.95
C PRO A 110 -32.59 4.46 15.43
N GLU A 111 -33.16 3.47 14.71
CA GLU A 111 -32.96 3.28 13.26
C GLU A 111 -33.21 4.55 12.41
N PRO A 112 -34.22 5.38 12.63
CA PRO A 112 -34.42 6.61 11.86
C PRO A 112 -33.27 7.64 12.06
N LEU A 113 -32.60 7.61 13.22
CA LEU A 113 -31.46 8.49 13.49
C LEU A 113 -30.18 7.94 12.85
N VAL A 114 -30.01 6.62 12.85
CA VAL A 114 -28.91 5.94 12.13
C VAL A 114 -28.95 6.30 10.65
N ILE A 115 -30.12 6.18 10.01
CA ILE A 115 -30.31 6.51 8.59
C ILE A 115 -29.91 7.95 8.31
N LYS A 116 -30.42 8.91 9.09
CA LYS A 116 -30.11 10.34 8.92
C LYS A 116 -28.62 10.66 9.07
N ILE A 117 -27.93 10.01 10.02
CA ILE A 117 -26.47 10.19 10.21
C ILE A 117 -25.71 9.62 9.01
N LEU A 118 -26.07 8.42 8.55
CA LEU A 118 -25.43 7.80 7.38
C LEU A 118 -25.67 8.59 6.09
N GLU A 119 -26.85 9.18 5.91
CA GLU A 119 -27.15 10.09 4.80
C GLU A 119 -26.34 11.36 4.87
N HIS A 120 -26.25 11.99 6.05
CA HIS A 120 -25.48 13.21 6.27
C HIS A 120 -24.00 13.07 5.87
N PHE A 121 -23.40 11.91 6.16
CA PHE A 121 -22.01 11.61 5.84
C PHE A 121 -21.81 10.88 4.50
N ASP A 122 -22.86 10.72 3.68
CA ASP A 122 -22.81 9.98 2.41
C ASP A 122 -22.28 8.53 2.56
N LEU A 123 -22.57 7.90 3.70
CA LEU A 123 -22.16 6.52 4.01
C LEU A 123 -23.26 5.49 3.72
N ILE A 124 -24.52 5.88 3.65
CA ILE A 124 -25.66 4.98 3.50
C ILE A 124 -25.56 4.10 2.25
N LYS A 125 -24.96 4.60 1.20
CA LYS A 125 -24.75 3.92 -0.08
C LYS A 125 -23.89 2.65 -0.02
N TYR A 126 -23.13 2.46 1.07
CA TYR A 126 -22.29 1.27 1.24
C TYR A 126 -23.04 0.12 1.90
N PHE A 127 -24.21 0.36 2.52
CA PHE A 127 -24.91 -0.62 3.32
C PHE A 127 -26.10 -1.23 2.58
N ASP A 128 -26.15 -2.56 2.55
CA ASP A 128 -27.23 -3.32 1.94
C ASP A 128 -28.44 -3.40 2.88
N VAL A 129 -28.20 -3.38 4.21
CA VAL A 129 -29.23 -3.30 5.24
C VAL A 129 -28.83 -2.32 6.34
N VAL A 130 -29.82 -1.59 6.87
CA VAL A 130 -29.63 -0.71 8.03
C VAL A 130 -30.63 -1.13 9.10
N THR A 131 -30.10 -1.48 10.27
CA THR A 131 -30.90 -1.91 11.43
C THR A 131 -30.46 -1.12 12.66
N GLY A 132 -31.38 -0.51 13.33
CA GLY A 132 -31.18 0.19 14.58
C GLY A 132 -32.18 -0.27 15.66
N ALA A 133 -32.06 0.27 16.85
CA ALA A 133 -33.08 0.12 17.88
C ALA A 133 -34.41 0.68 17.41
N SER A 134 -35.50 0.18 18.00
CA SER A 134 -36.84 0.74 17.73
C SER A 134 -37.07 2.03 18.52
N MET A 135 -37.86 2.96 17.95
CA MET A 135 -38.22 4.21 18.65
C MET A 135 -39.12 3.98 19.85
N ASP A 136 -39.92 2.92 19.84
CA ASP A 136 -40.87 2.51 20.89
C ASP A 136 -40.18 1.67 21.98
N GLN A 137 -38.86 1.45 21.88
CA GLN A 137 -38.05 0.67 22.82
C GLN A 137 -38.39 -0.83 22.89
N SER A 138 -39.11 -1.39 21.95
CA SER A 138 -39.36 -2.83 21.87
C SER A 138 -38.12 -3.64 21.45
N ARG A 139 -37.17 -3.01 20.79
CA ARG A 139 -35.87 -3.58 20.35
C ARG A 139 -34.74 -2.59 20.71
N THR A 140 -34.15 -2.73 21.90
CA THR A 140 -33.09 -1.84 22.40
C THR A 140 -31.76 -2.58 22.63
N GLU A 141 -31.87 -3.86 23.01
CA GLU A 141 -30.69 -4.68 23.30
C GLU A 141 -29.95 -5.04 22.00
N LYS A 142 -28.61 -5.04 22.08
CA LYS A 142 -27.77 -5.30 20.89
C LYS A 142 -28.08 -6.66 20.26
N GLU A 143 -28.34 -7.68 21.07
CA GLU A 143 -28.71 -9.02 20.59
C GLU A 143 -29.92 -8.97 19.67
N ALA A 144 -31.01 -8.32 20.10
CA ALA A 144 -32.27 -8.20 19.29
C ALA A 144 -32.04 -7.36 18.02
N VAL A 145 -31.17 -6.37 18.07
CA VAL A 145 -30.81 -5.57 16.88
C VAL A 145 -29.99 -6.40 15.89
N VAL A 146 -29.03 -7.20 16.35
CA VAL A 146 -28.25 -8.13 15.51
C VAL A 146 -29.15 -9.19 14.89
N GLU A 147 -30.10 -9.77 15.67
CA GLU A 147 -31.07 -10.73 15.17
C GLU A 147 -31.88 -10.16 13.97
N GLU A 148 -32.40 -8.96 14.12
CA GLU A 148 -33.15 -8.30 13.06
C GLU A 148 -32.29 -7.97 11.85
N ALA A 149 -31.02 -7.56 12.07
CA ALA A 149 -30.07 -7.33 10.99
C ALA A 149 -29.79 -8.60 10.19
N LEU A 150 -29.58 -9.73 10.87
CA LEU A 150 -29.40 -11.04 10.25
C LEU A 150 -30.64 -11.49 9.48
N ARG A 151 -31.87 -11.28 10.04
CA ARG A 151 -33.12 -11.57 9.36
C ARG A 151 -33.24 -10.77 8.05
N ARG A 152 -32.88 -9.49 8.05
CA ARG A 152 -32.90 -8.64 6.86
C ARG A 152 -31.84 -9.07 5.85
N LEU A 153 -30.63 -9.44 6.29
CA LEU A 153 -29.58 -9.99 5.43
C LEU A 153 -30.01 -11.30 4.77
N SER A 154 -30.67 -12.19 5.50
CA SER A 154 -31.20 -13.44 4.94
C SER A 154 -32.19 -13.21 3.81
N GLY A 155 -32.96 -12.13 3.87
CA GLY A 155 -33.84 -11.70 2.80
C GLY A 155 -33.17 -11.27 1.50
N THR A 156 -31.81 -11.00 1.55
CA THR A 156 -31.01 -10.68 0.36
C THR A 156 -30.41 -11.92 -0.33
N GLY A 157 -30.81 -13.13 0.07
CA GLY A 157 -30.33 -14.39 -0.51
C GLY A 157 -29.20 -15.09 0.27
N SER A 158 -28.89 -14.61 1.46
CA SER A 158 -27.84 -15.17 2.36
C SER A 158 -28.45 -16.27 3.23
N THR A 159 -27.99 -17.52 3.10
CA THR A 159 -28.64 -18.66 3.75
C THR A 159 -27.85 -19.30 4.90
N ASP A 160 -26.59 -18.94 5.10
CA ASP A 160 -25.72 -19.58 6.13
C ASP A 160 -24.76 -18.57 6.76
N LEU A 161 -25.29 -17.72 7.65
CA LEU A 161 -24.53 -16.69 8.37
C LEU A 161 -23.95 -17.28 9.66
N ASN A 162 -22.64 -17.29 9.81
CA ASN A 162 -21.93 -17.82 10.97
C ASN A 162 -20.57 -17.15 11.20
N GLU A 163 -19.85 -17.52 12.27
CA GLU A 163 -18.57 -16.95 12.65
C GLU A 163 -17.47 -17.02 11.58
N LYS A 164 -17.59 -17.89 10.57
CA LYS A 164 -16.59 -18.04 9.53
C LYS A 164 -16.79 -17.07 8.37
N ASN A 165 -18.01 -16.58 8.17
CA ASN A 165 -18.36 -15.75 7.03
C ASN A 165 -19.03 -14.42 7.38
N CYS A 166 -19.49 -14.22 8.63
CA CYS A 166 -20.13 -13.01 9.10
C CYS A 166 -19.46 -12.47 10.35
N ALA A 167 -19.10 -11.17 10.34
CA ALA A 167 -18.52 -10.47 11.47
C ALA A 167 -19.49 -9.40 11.98
N MET A 168 -19.61 -9.26 13.32
CA MET A 168 -20.12 -8.06 13.97
C MET A 168 -18.94 -7.18 14.37
N VAL A 169 -18.96 -5.93 13.91
CA VAL A 169 -17.89 -4.93 14.15
C VAL A 169 -18.42 -3.87 15.09
N GLY A 170 -17.76 -3.67 16.23
CA GLY A 170 -18.15 -2.68 17.22
C GLY A 170 -17.01 -2.26 18.12
N ASP A 171 -17.26 -1.33 19.03
CA ASP A 171 -16.27 -0.79 19.95
C ASP A 171 -16.59 -1.03 21.44
N ARG A 172 -17.71 -1.72 21.74
CA ARG A 172 -18.13 -1.99 23.11
C ARG A 172 -18.41 -3.49 23.32
N LYS A 173 -18.37 -3.91 24.60
CA LYS A 173 -18.71 -5.28 24.99
C LYS A 173 -20.08 -5.74 24.49
N PHE A 174 -21.04 -4.84 24.37
CA PHE A 174 -22.39 -5.15 23.86
C PHE A 174 -22.36 -5.68 22.43
N ASP A 175 -21.41 -5.22 21.61
CA ASP A 175 -21.21 -5.70 20.25
C ASP A 175 -20.67 -7.14 20.24
N VAL A 176 -19.77 -7.44 21.19
CA VAL A 176 -19.25 -8.79 21.39
C VAL A 176 -20.34 -9.72 21.88
N GLU A 177 -21.15 -9.30 22.86
CA GLU A 177 -22.29 -10.06 23.39
C GLU A 177 -23.32 -10.35 22.28
N GLY A 178 -23.69 -9.33 21.49
CA GLY A 178 -24.60 -9.49 20.35
C GLY A 178 -24.04 -10.41 19.26
N ALA A 179 -22.74 -10.36 18.99
CA ALA A 179 -22.09 -11.29 18.08
C ALA A 179 -22.16 -12.73 18.59
N ARG A 180 -21.84 -12.95 19.88
CA ARG A 180 -21.83 -14.28 20.51
C ARG A 180 -23.19 -14.92 20.58
N ALA A 181 -24.23 -14.15 20.90
CA ALA A 181 -25.62 -14.63 20.94
C ALA A 181 -26.08 -15.24 19.58
N HIS A 182 -25.50 -14.78 18.48
CA HIS A 182 -25.84 -15.23 17.13
C HIS A 182 -24.70 -15.99 16.43
N HIS A 183 -23.70 -16.47 17.17
CA HIS A 183 -22.58 -17.25 16.63
C HIS A 183 -21.85 -16.51 15.47
N LEU A 184 -21.64 -15.20 15.61
CA LEU A 184 -20.86 -14.40 14.68
C LEU A 184 -19.44 -14.16 15.20
N ALA A 185 -18.53 -13.83 14.29
CA ALA A 185 -17.22 -13.35 14.71
C ALA A 185 -17.34 -11.95 15.36
N ALA A 186 -16.81 -11.80 16.58
CA ALA A 186 -16.76 -10.53 17.29
C ALA A 186 -15.46 -9.78 16.92
N VAL A 187 -15.56 -8.83 16.00
CA VAL A 187 -14.44 -8.00 15.53
C VAL A 187 -14.57 -6.61 16.15
N CYS A 188 -13.59 -6.20 16.96
CA CYS A 188 -13.69 -4.95 17.70
C CYS A 188 -12.66 -3.91 17.25
N VAL A 189 -12.90 -2.66 17.62
CA VAL A 189 -11.99 -1.54 17.41
C VAL A 189 -11.64 -0.88 18.75
N SER A 190 -10.36 -0.58 18.96
CA SER A 190 -9.89 0.05 20.21
C SER A 190 -9.80 1.57 20.14
N TYR A 191 -10.14 2.17 19.00
CA TYR A 191 -10.17 3.64 18.85
C TYR A 191 -11.53 4.26 19.21
N GLY A 192 -12.51 3.44 19.60
CA GLY A 192 -13.82 3.85 20.08
C GLY A 192 -13.87 4.12 21.58
N TYR A 193 -14.93 3.68 22.24
CA TYR A 193 -15.27 4.04 23.63
C TYR A 193 -15.19 2.87 24.64
N ALA A 194 -14.58 1.74 24.25
CA ALA A 194 -14.26 0.69 25.20
C ALA A 194 -13.35 1.20 26.31
N VAL A 195 -13.59 0.74 27.52
CA VAL A 195 -12.81 1.08 28.71
C VAL A 195 -11.83 -0.05 29.02
N ASP A 196 -10.55 0.27 29.20
CA ASP A 196 -9.49 -0.67 29.57
C ASP A 196 -9.53 -1.99 28.74
N ASP A 197 -9.62 -3.14 29.41
CA ASP A 197 -9.64 -4.47 28.79
C ASP A 197 -11.05 -4.97 28.43
N GLU A 198 -12.07 -4.10 28.41
CA GLU A 198 -13.49 -4.42 28.18
C GLU A 198 -13.70 -5.39 27.02
N LEU A 199 -13.06 -5.13 25.88
CA LEU A 199 -13.23 -5.93 24.66
C LEU A 199 -12.57 -7.30 24.76
N ALA A 200 -11.40 -7.37 25.40
CA ALA A 200 -10.69 -8.63 25.60
C ALA A 200 -11.42 -9.52 26.62
N GLU A 201 -11.90 -8.93 27.73
CA GLU A 201 -12.68 -9.62 28.76
C GLU A 201 -14.03 -10.12 28.21
N ALA A 202 -14.68 -9.34 27.32
CA ALA A 202 -15.91 -9.78 26.64
C ALA A 202 -15.63 -10.90 25.62
N GLY A 203 -14.38 -11.20 25.28
CA GLY A 203 -13.99 -12.29 24.41
C GLY A 203 -14.03 -11.93 22.91
N ALA A 204 -13.61 -10.72 22.51
CA ALA A 204 -13.48 -10.35 21.11
C ALA A 204 -12.49 -11.28 20.37
N ASP A 205 -12.84 -11.71 19.17
CA ASP A 205 -11.97 -12.56 18.32
C ASP A 205 -10.78 -11.78 17.73
N TYR A 206 -10.98 -10.48 17.52
CA TYR A 206 -9.96 -9.57 17.02
C TYR A 206 -10.25 -8.14 17.48
N ILE A 207 -9.22 -7.40 17.85
CA ILE A 207 -9.29 -5.99 18.24
C ILE A 207 -8.36 -5.21 17.31
N ALA A 208 -8.92 -4.38 16.44
CA ALA A 208 -8.18 -3.52 15.51
C ALA A 208 -7.83 -2.20 16.19
N SER A 209 -6.57 -1.79 16.13
CA SER A 209 -6.12 -0.51 16.68
C SER A 209 -6.41 0.70 15.77
N ASP A 210 -6.76 0.44 14.52
CA ASP A 210 -7.04 1.47 13.51
C ASP A 210 -7.91 0.90 12.38
N VAL A 211 -8.48 1.81 11.57
CA VAL A 211 -9.39 1.46 10.46
C VAL A 211 -8.69 0.62 9.39
N GLN A 212 -7.38 0.81 9.18
CA GLN A 212 -6.64 0.05 8.19
C GLN A 212 -6.50 -1.42 8.60
N LYS A 213 -6.19 -1.69 9.88
CA LYS A 213 -6.11 -3.05 10.41
C LYS A 213 -7.45 -3.75 10.43
N LEU A 214 -8.53 -3.00 10.75
CA LEU A 214 -9.89 -3.50 10.65
C LEU A 214 -10.19 -3.97 9.22
N ARG A 215 -9.95 -3.12 8.23
CA ARG A 215 -10.14 -3.45 6.81
C ARG A 215 -9.38 -4.71 6.41
N ASP A 216 -8.08 -4.76 6.75
CA ASP A 216 -7.21 -5.86 6.36
C ASP A 216 -7.65 -7.19 7.02
N TYR A 217 -8.11 -7.13 8.26
CA TYR A 217 -8.67 -8.30 8.94
C TYR A 217 -9.98 -8.78 8.29
N LEU A 218 -10.93 -7.88 8.01
CA LEU A 218 -12.20 -8.24 7.36
C LEU A 218 -11.97 -8.86 5.98
N LEU A 219 -11.04 -8.33 5.20
CA LEU A 219 -10.71 -8.84 3.88
C LEU A 219 -9.97 -10.18 3.89
N THR A 220 -9.14 -10.46 4.91
CA THR A 220 -8.26 -11.62 4.92
C THR A 220 -8.65 -12.71 5.92
N GLY A 221 -9.37 -12.36 6.98
CA GLY A 221 -9.66 -13.22 8.13
C GLY A 221 -8.41 -13.54 8.98
N LYS A 222 -7.31 -12.80 8.82
CA LYS A 222 -6.04 -13.06 9.49
C LYS A 222 -5.59 -11.84 10.29
N SER A 223 -5.36 -12.01 11.60
CA SER A 223 -4.69 -11.01 12.42
C SER A 223 -3.22 -10.85 12.01
N GLU A 224 -2.63 -9.67 12.22
CA GLU A 224 -1.19 -9.47 11.99
C GLU A 224 -0.33 -10.49 12.77
N ALA A 225 -0.75 -10.89 13.97
CA ALA A 225 -0.07 -11.93 14.75
C ALA A 225 -0.12 -13.30 14.05
N LYS A 226 -1.27 -13.72 13.50
CA LYS A 226 -1.38 -14.95 12.71
C LYS A 226 -0.66 -14.84 11.37
N LYS A 227 -0.62 -13.65 10.77
CA LYS A 227 0.16 -13.38 9.56
C LYS A 227 1.66 -13.45 9.86
N LYS A 228 2.11 -12.85 10.96
CA LYS A 228 3.50 -12.92 11.43
C LYS A 228 3.92 -14.34 11.80
N GLN A 229 3.08 -15.10 12.49
CA GLN A 229 3.31 -16.54 12.77
C GLN A 229 3.33 -17.39 11.49
N ALA A 230 2.43 -17.15 10.53
CA ALA A 230 2.43 -17.85 9.24
C ALA A 230 3.68 -17.49 8.41
N ASP A 231 4.10 -16.22 8.45
CA ASP A 231 5.33 -15.77 7.79
C ASP A 231 6.59 -16.27 8.51
N GLU A 232 6.59 -16.42 9.83
CA GLU A 232 7.67 -17.02 10.62
C GLU A 232 7.75 -18.55 10.41
N ALA A 233 6.62 -19.20 10.16
CA ALA A 233 6.56 -20.64 9.84
C ALA A 233 7.10 -21.00 8.44
N ILE A 234 7.25 -20.01 7.53
CA ILE A 234 7.89 -20.23 6.24
C ILE A 234 9.40 -20.33 6.47
N SER A 235 9.99 -21.49 6.16
CA SER A 235 11.42 -21.70 6.33
C SER A 235 12.24 -20.62 5.59
N PRO A 236 13.42 -20.22 6.12
CA PRO A 236 14.30 -19.24 5.43
C PRO A 236 14.61 -19.66 4.01
N PHE A 237 14.78 -20.95 3.74
CA PHE A 237 15.01 -21.50 2.41
C PHE A 237 13.86 -21.21 1.44
N ARG A 238 12.60 -21.38 1.88
CA ARG A 238 11.41 -21.04 1.07
C ARG A 238 11.29 -19.55 0.79
N LYS A 239 11.59 -18.69 1.78
CA LYS A 239 11.60 -17.23 1.59
C LYS A 239 12.64 -16.81 0.55
N THR A 240 13.87 -17.30 0.70
CA THR A 240 14.96 -17.05 -0.25
C THR A 240 14.62 -17.56 -1.65
N GLY A 241 14.11 -18.78 -1.75
CA GLY A 241 13.67 -19.35 -3.02
C GLY A 241 12.57 -18.51 -3.70
N HIS A 242 11.57 -18.07 -2.94
CA HIS A 242 10.49 -17.23 -3.49
C HIS A 242 11.00 -15.88 -4.02
N ILE A 243 12.00 -15.29 -3.36
CA ILE A 243 12.60 -14.00 -3.74
C ILE A 243 13.52 -14.17 -4.95
N LEU A 244 14.39 -15.20 -4.95
CA LEU A 244 15.41 -15.38 -5.99
C LEU A 244 14.93 -16.15 -7.22
N LEU A 245 13.83 -16.88 -7.15
CA LEU A 245 13.28 -17.62 -8.29
C LEU A 245 13.11 -16.77 -9.56
N PRO A 246 12.63 -15.51 -9.51
CA PRO A 246 12.57 -14.66 -10.70
C PRO A 246 13.94 -14.43 -11.34
N LEU A 247 14.99 -14.23 -10.53
CA LEU A 247 16.34 -14.05 -11.02
C LEU A 247 16.84 -15.31 -11.75
N ILE A 248 16.59 -16.48 -11.18
CA ILE A 248 16.97 -17.77 -11.79
C ILE A 248 16.21 -17.99 -13.11
N VAL A 249 14.89 -17.77 -13.11
CA VAL A 249 14.05 -17.94 -14.31
C VAL A 249 14.49 -16.98 -15.42
N TYR A 250 14.73 -15.71 -15.06
CA TYR A 250 15.24 -14.72 -15.98
C TYR A 250 16.59 -15.14 -16.58
N TYR A 251 17.54 -15.51 -15.72
CA TYR A 251 18.89 -15.86 -16.15
C TYR A 251 18.91 -17.11 -17.04
N VAL A 252 18.13 -18.11 -16.73
CA VAL A 252 18.00 -19.33 -17.58
C VAL A 252 17.36 -18.95 -18.92
N GLY A 253 16.25 -18.21 -18.92
CA GLY A 253 15.59 -17.76 -20.15
C GLY A 253 16.50 -16.90 -21.03
N TYR A 254 17.20 -15.93 -20.43
CA TYR A 254 18.19 -15.10 -21.10
C TYR A 254 19.29 -15.94 -21.76
N ASN A 255 19.95 -16.84 -21.02
CA ASN A 255 21.09 -17.61 -21.54
C ASN A 255 20.66 -18.60 -22.63
N VAL A 256 19.53 -19.29 -22.46
CA VAL A 256 19.00 -20.19 -23.49
C VAL A 256 18.74 -19.44 -24.79
N PHE A 257 18.08 -18.29 -24.71
CA PHE A 257 17.76 -17.50 -25.90
C PHE A 257 19.00 -16.88 -26.53
N TYR A 258 19.93 -16.39 -25.72
CA TYR A 258 21.21 -15.87 -26.18
C TYR A 258 22.00 -16.93 -26.95
N MET A 259 22.14 -18.12 -26.38
CA MET A 259 22.85 -19.22 -27.02
C MET A 259 22.20 -19.66 -28.34
N LEU A 260 20.86 -19.73 -28.39
CA LEU A 260 20.16 -20.04 -29.62
C LEU A 260 20.40 -19.01 -30.71
N LEU A 261 20.32 -17.72 -30.39
CA LEU A 261 20.57 -16.64 -31.37
C LEU A 261 22.01 -16.59 -31.83
N VAL A 262 22.98 -16.84 -30.96
CA VAL A 262 24.42 -16.92 -31.33
C VAL A 262 24.67 -18.11 -32.25
N ILE A 263 24.07 -19.28 -32.00
CA ILE A 263 24.17 -20.46 -32.90
C ILE A 263 23.56 -20.14 -34.28
N VAL A 264 22.40 -19.47 -34.31
CA VAL A 264 21.80 -19.03 -35.57
C VAL A 264 22.70 -18.04 -36.30
N MET A 265 23.25 -17.05 -35.63
CA MET A 265 24.19 -16.10 -36.17
C MET A 265 25.44 -16.81 -36.77
N ASP A 266 26.05 -17.73 -36.03
CA ASP A 266 27.21 -18.49 -36.48
C ASP A 266 26.91 -19.29 -37.74
N LYS A 267 25.74 -19.95 -37.79
CA LYS A 267 25.30 -20.68 -39.00
C LYS A 267 25.11 -19.75 -40.22
N ILE A 268 24.57 -18.54 -40.04
CA ILE A 268 24.42 -17.54 -41.09
C ILE A 268 25.80 -17.12 -41.59
N LEU A 269 26.75 -16.86 -40.68
CA LEU A 269 28.11 -16.46 -40.99
C LEU A 269 28.91 -17.51 -41.80
N GLN A 270 28.48 -18.78 -41.77
CA GLN A 270 29.08 -19.86 -42.58
C GLN A 270 28.48 -19.97 -43.99
N THR A 271 27.54 -19.11 -44.35
CA THR A 271 26.93 -19.08 -45.69
C THR A 271 27.57 -18.00 -46.60
N ASP A 272 27.39 -18.16 -47.89
CA ASP A 272 27.81 -17.16 -48.93
C ASP A 272 26.70 -16.14 -49.21
N LEU A 273 25.77 -15.93 -48.31
CA LEU A 273 24.71 -14.95 -48.47
C LEU A 273 25.25 -13.53 -48.30
N ALA A 274 24.84 -12.58 -49.14
CA ALA A 274 25.21 -11.16 -48.99
C ALA A 274 24.88 -10.60 -47.59
N PHE A 275 23.88 -11.15 -46.92
CA PHE A 275 23.56 -10.81 -45.52
C PHE A 275 24.65 -11.26 -44.54
N ALA A 276 25.33 -12.37 -44.80
CA ALA A 276 26.42 -12.82 -43.98
C ALA A 276 27.62 -11.85 -43.99
N ASP A 277 27.92 -11.23 -45.12
CA ASP A 277 28.98 -10.20 -45.19
C ASP A 277 28.62 -8.96 -44.39
N THR A 278 27.40 -8.46 -44.52
CA THR A 278 26.90 -7.36 -43.71
C THR A 278 26.95 -7.70 -42.20
N LEU A 279 26.66 -8.93 -41.85
CA LEU A 279 26.70 -9.41 -40.44
C LEU A 279 28.14 -9.51 -39.91
N ARG A 280 29.10 -9.92 -40.76
CA ARG A 280 30.55 -9.92 -40.41
C ARG A 280 31.07 -8.52 -40.13
N GLU A 281 30.73 -7.55 -41.00
CA GLU A 281 31.12 -6.14 -40.86
C GLU A 281 30.50 -5.49 -39.61
N ASN A 282 29.30 -5.90 -39.19
CA ASN A 282 28.56 -5.34 -38.06
C ASN A 282 28.42 -6.32 -36.87
N SER A 283 29.36 -7.23 -36.70
CA SER A 283 29.25 -8.33 -35.71
C SER A 283 29.06 -7.85 -34.28
N SER A 284 29.73 -6.77 -33.86
CA SER A 284 29.58 -6.16 -32.53
C SER A 284 28.14 -5.65 -32.33
N SER A 285 27.58 -4.95 -33.32
CA SER A 285 26.19 -4.47 -33.26
C SER A 285 25.19 -5.63 -33.21
N ALA A 286 25.44 -6.68 -33.97
CA ALA A 286 24.61 -7.89 -33.97
C ALA A 286 24.60 -8.58 -32.61
N LEU A 287 25.76 -8.73 -31.97
CA LEU A 287 25.87 -9.32 -30.63
C LEU A 287 25.15 -8.48 -29.58
N ASN A 288 25.26 -7.16 -29.61
CA ASN A 288 24.53 -6.27 -28.71
C ASN A 288 22.99 -6.35 -28.90
N ILE A 289 22.53 -6.48 -30.15
CA ILE A 289 21.11 -6.72 -30.45
C ILE A 289 20.67 -8.08 -29.90
N ILE A 290 21.45 -9.15 -30.10
CA ILE A 290 21.18 -10.49 -29.59
C ILE A 290 21.09 -10.47 -28.07
N GLN A 291 22.01 -9.78 -27.39
CA GLN A 291 22.00 -9.62 -25.95
C GLN A 291 20.70 -8.95 -25.47
N SER A 292 20.33 -7.83 -26.05
CA SER A 292 19.12 -7.11 -25.66
C SER A 292 17.83 -7.86 -25.99
N ALA A 293 17.79 -8.57 -27.12
CA ALA A 293 16.67 -9.47 -27.47
C ALA A 293 16.55 -10.61 -26.46
N SER A 294 17.67 -11.14 -25.98
CA SER A 294 17.71 -12.17 -24.95
C SER A 294 17.26 -11.67 -23.56
N MET A 295 17.58 -10.40 -23.23
CA MET A 295 17.04 -9.74 -22.04
C MET A 295 15.52 -9.63 -22.09
N LEU A 296 14.96 -9.20 -23.23
CA LEU A 296 13.52 -9.15 -23.45
C LEU A 296 12.89 -10.55 -23.33
N ALA A 297 13.48 -11.56 -23.96
CA ALA A 297 12.99 -12.95 -23.89
C ALA A 297 12.99 -13.45 -22.44
N GLY A 298 14.06 -13.25 -21.69
CA GLY A 298 14.14 -13.57 -20.25
C GLY A 298 13.02 -12.89 -19.43
N SER A 299 12.72 -11.64 -19.75
CA SER A 299 11.65 -10.86 -19.10
C SER A 299 10.25 -11.36 -19.47
N LEU A 300 10.04 -11.84 -20.70
CA LEU A 300 8.75 -12.41 -21.12
C LEU A 300 8.38 -13.66 -20.29
N PHE A 301 9.36 -14.48 -19.88
CA PHE A 301 9.10 -15.59 -18.94
C PHE A 301 8.66 -15.12 -17.55
N LEU A 302 8.98 -13.88 -17.18
CA LEU A 302 8.56 -13.30 -15.91
C LEU A 302 7.19 -12.61 -15.99
N LEU A 303 6.74 -12.24 -17.18
CA LEU A 303 5.54 -11.41 -17.37
C LEU A 303 4.28 -11.98 -16.69
N PRO A 304 3.97 -13.29 -16.77
CA PRO A 304 2.80 -13.84 -16.08
C PRO A 304 2.87 -13.66 -14.55
N ARG A 305 4.06 -13.75 -13.97
CA ARG A 305 4.27 -13.55 -12.53
C ARG A 305 4.23 -12.07 -12.16
N PHE A 306 4.78 -11.21 -13.02
CA PHE A 306 4.74 -9.76 -12.85
C PHE A 306 3.30 -9.22 -12.87
N LEU A 307 2.47 -9.69 -13.81
CA LEU A 307 1.06 -9.29 -13.91
C LEU A 307 0.20 -9.75 -12.72
N GLN A 308 0.63 -10.80 -12.01
CA GLN A 308 -0.04 -11.26 -10.79
C GLN A 308 0.34 -10.45 -9.54
N GLU A 309 1.44 -9.69 -9.57
CA GLU A 309 1.81 -8.82 -8.46
C GLU A 309 0.97 -7.53 -8.48
N LYS A 310 0.64 -7.03 -7.29
CA LYS A 310 -0.05 -5.74 -7.15
C LYS A 310 0.93 -4.60 -7.40
N ILE A 311 1.10 -4.22 -8.67
CA ILE A 311 2.01 -3.16 -9.09
C ILE A 311 1.36 -1.80 -8.81
N PRO A 312 1.99 -0.92 -8.02
CA PRO A 312 1.44 0.39 -7.72
C PRO A 312 1.43 1.31 -8.95
N THR A 313 0.30 2.00 -9.17
CA THR A 313 0.08 2.89 -10.33
C THR A 313 -0.45 4.27 -9.93
N ARG A 314 -0.11 4.75 -8.72
CA ARG A 314 -0.59 6.04 -8.21
C ARG A 314 -0.18 7.19 -9.13
N ALA A 315 -1.15 7.97 -9.62
CA ALA A 315 -0.89 9.13 -10.48
C ALA A 315 0.10 10.12 -9.85
N GLN A 316 1.03 10.62 -10.64
CA GLN A 316 2.06 11.56 -10.19
C GLN A 316 1.78 12.97 -10.71
N LYS A 317 2.05 13.97 -9.86
CA LYS A 317 2.02 15.38 -10.28
C LYS A 317 3.28 15.70 -11.07
N LEU A 318 3.15 16.53 -12.12
CA LEU A 318 4.26 16.91 -13.00
C LEU A 318 5.53 17.40 -12.25
N PRO A 319 5.46 18.21 -11.19
CA PRO A 319 6.67 18.62 -10.46
C PRO A 319 7.45 17.45 -9.84
N ASN A 320 6.76 16.37 -9.40
CA ASN A 320 7.43 15.18 -8.86
C ASN A 320 8.13 14.40 -9.98
N VAL A 321 7.53 14.33 -11.16
CA VAL A 321 8.13 13.69 -12.33
C VAL A 321 9.40 14.45 -12.73
N ILE A 322 9.32 15.78 -12.85
CA ILE A 322 10.47 16.62 -13.19
C ILE A 322 11.60 16.47 -12.16
N ALA A 323 11.27 16.51 -10.86
CA ALA A 323 12.26 16.34 -9.81
C ALA A 323 12.93 14.95 -9.85
N ALA A 324 12.17 13.89 -10.16
CA ALA A 324 12.72 12.55 -10.31
C ALA A 324 13.69 12.44 -11.50
N VAL A 325 13.35 13.07 -12.63
CA VAL A 325 14.23 13.16 -13.81
C VAL A 325 15.53 13.90 -13.47
N ILE A 326 15.42 15.08 -12.87
CA ILE A 326 16.57 15.89 -12.47
C ILE A 326 17.46 15.09 -11.50
N TRP A 327 16.89 14.40 -10.54
CA TRP A 327 17.63 13.59 -9.59
C TRP A 327 18.38 12.45 -10.27
N ALA A 328 17.69 11.69 -11.13
CA ALA A 328 18.27 10.55 -11.85
C ALA A 328 19.43 10.98 -12.73
N VAL A 329 19.25 12.01 -13.57
CA VAL A 329 20.27 12.51 -14.49
C VAL A 329 21.46 13.11 -13.73
N SER A 330 21.22 13.95 -12.71
CA SER A 330 22.30 14.56 -11.95
C SER A 330 23.10 13.52 -11.15
N LEU A 331 22.43 12.54 -10.53
CA LEU A 331 23.11 11.49 -9.78
C LEU A 331 23.96 10.61 -10.72
N SER A 332 23.43 10.22 -11.88
CA SER A 332 24.11 9.34 -12.81
C SER A 332 25.36 10.00 -13.42
N ILE A 333 25.25 11.27 -13.83
CA ILE A 333 26.41 12.06 -14.33
C ILE A 333 27.43 12.27 -13.21
N GLY A 334 26.95 12.65 -12.01
CA GLY A 334 27.84 12.86 -10.86
C GLY A 334 28.62 11.60 -10.48
N LEU A 335 27.98 10.43 -10.44
CA LEU A 335 28.66 9.16 -10.18
C LEU A 335 29.68 8.79 -11.26
N ASN A 336 29.34 9.00 -12.54
CA ASN A 336 30.24 8.74 -13.65
C ASN A 336 31.50 9.60 -13.53
N VAL A 337 31.34 10.92 -13.34
CA VAL A 337 32.46 11.84 -13.14
C VAL A 337 33.27 11.50 -11.88
N LEU A 338 32.62 11.11 -10.78
CA LEU A 338 33.31 10.69 -9.55
C LEU A 338 34.22 9.49 -9.80
N PHE A 339 33.75 8.52 -10.56
CA PHE A 339 34.51 7.31 -10.87
C PHE A 339 35.72 7.61 -11.79
N ASP A 340 35.56 8.57 -12.71
CA ASP A 340 36.65 9.05 -13.54
C ASP A 340 37.72 9.81 -12.72
N LEU A 341 37.30 10.67 -11.80
CA LEU A 341 38.19 11.37 -10.86
C LEU A 341 39.08 10.42 -10.05
N PHE A 342 38.51 9.28 -9.61
CA PHE A 342 39.25 8.23 -8.89
C PHE A 342 39.92 7.21 -9.82
N LYS A 343 39.82 7.38 -11.14
CA LYS A 343 40.38 6.49 -12.18
C LYS A 343 39.91 5.03 -12.02
N LEU A 344 38.71 4.82 -11.49
CA LEU A 344 38.17 3.48 -11.23
C LEU A 344 37.91 2.73 -12.53
N ALA A 345 37.44 3.43 -13.56
CA ALA A 345 37.22 2.87 -14.89
C ALA A 345 38.51 2.29 -15.52
N ALA A 346 39.63 2.94 -15.30
CA ALA A 346 40.94 2.48 -15.81
C ALA A 346 41.47 1.25 -15.07
N SER A 347 41.06 1.04 -13.82
CA SER A 347 41.56 -0.06 -12.97
C SER A 347 40.72 -1.34 -13.08
N ASP A 348 39.48 -1.28 -13.61
CA ASP A 348 38.59 -2.43 -13.77
C ASP A 348 38.62 -2.96 -15.22
N SER A 349 39.31 -4.10 -15.43
CA SER A 349 39.41 -4.72 -16.75
C SER A 349 38.09 -5.26 -17.27
N GLY A 350 37.22 -5.79 -16.39
CA GLY A 350 35.90 -6.27 -16.75
C GLY A 350 34.98 -5.15 -17.21
N TYR A 351 35.05 -3.98 -16.58
CA TYR A 351 34.35 -2.79 -17.05
C TYR A 351 34.79 -2.35 -18.44
N ARG A 352 36.11 -2.32 -18.69
CA ARG A 352 36.64 -1.90 -20.01
C ARG A 352 36.15 -2.76 -21.15
N GLU A 353 36.17 -4.08 -20.98
CA GLU A 353 35.66 -5.04 -21.98
C GLU A 353 34.18 -4.79 -22.29
N VAL A 354 33.35 -4.60 -21.25
CA VAL A 354 31.92 -4.29 -21.40
C VAL A 354 31.73 -2.94 -22.09
N ALA A 355 32.50 -1.92 -21.71
CA ALA A 355 32.39 -0.57 -22.30
C ALA A 355 32.80 -0.57 -23.78
N GLU A 356 33.87 -1.25 -24.16
CA GLU A 356 34.29 -1.39 -25.56
C GLU A 356 33.19 -2.02 -26.41
N SER A 357 32.55 -3.08 -25.94
CA SER A 357 31.41 -3.70 -26.61
C SER A 357 30.20 -2.75 -26.66
N GLN A 358 29.85 -2.12 -25.55
CA GLN A 358 28.67 -1.28 -25.41
C GLN A 358 28.72 -0.02 -26.29
N TYR A 359 29.90 0.63 -26.40
CA TYR A 359 30.09 1.83 -27.22
C TYR A 359 30.51 1.55 -28.67
N SER A 360 30.60 0.28 -29.08
CA SER A 360 30.86 -0.10 -30.48
C SER A 360 29.65 0.06 -31.42
N VAL A 361 28.45 0.26 -30.86
CA VAL A 361 27.22 0.43 -31.64
C VAL A 361 26.96 1.90 -31.96
N SER A 362 26.08 2.20 -32.95
CA SER A 362 25.69 3.59 -33.21
C SER A 362 24.97 4.21 -32.02
N LEU A 363 25.08 5.54 -31.85
CA LEU A 363 24.42 6.28 -30.78
C LEU A 363 22.93 5.94 -30.65
N THR A 364 22.21 5.97 -31.77
CA THR A 364 20.77 5.67 -31.79
C THR A 364 20.47 4.24 -31.33
N LEU A 365 21.24 3.27 -31.82
CA LEU A 365 21.08 1.87 -31.41
C LEU A 365 21.40 1.70 -29.92
N GLY A 366 22.47 2.28 -29.43
CA GLY A 366 22.82 2.20 -28.01
C GLY A 366 21.78 2.84 -27.09
N LEU A 367 21.18 3.98 -27.46
CA LEU A 367 20.10 4.59 -26.71
C LEU A 367 18.86 3.70 -26.64
N ILE A 368 18.54 2.95 -27.68
CA ILE A 368 17.45 1.98 -27.68
C ILE A 368 17.79 0.78 -26.78
N LEU A 369 18.94 0.16 -26.98
CA LEU A 369 19.33 -1.06 -26.29
C LEU A 369 19.54 -0.82 -24.77
N TYR A 370 20.36 0.17 -24.44
CA TYR A 370 20.81 0.42 -23.05
C TYR A 370 19.98 1.49 -22.34
N GLY A 371 19.35 2.41 -23.10
CA GLY A 371 18.51 3.46 -22.55
C GLY A 371 17.02 3.09 -22.41
N VAL A 372 16.53 2.11 -23.17
CA VAL A 372 15.11 1.72 -23.12
C VAL A 372 14.95 0.26 -22.73
N ILE A 373 15.53 -0.66 -23.50
CA ILE A 373 15.28 -2.10 -23.34
C ILE A 373 15.82 -2.61 -22.01
N SER A 374 17.08 -2.32 -21.71
CA SER A 374 17.73 -2.76 -20.45
C SER A 374 16.97 -2.26 -19.22
N PRO A 375 16.68 -0.95 -19.05
CA PRO A 375 15.95 -0.46 -17.89
C PRO A 375 14.56 -1.08 -17.71
N ILE A 376 13.79 -1.28 -18.77
CA ILE A 376 12.46 -1.90 -18.68
C ILE A 376 12.58 -3.33 -18.15
N THR A 377 13.47 -4.13 -18.71
CA THR A 377 13.66 -5.53 -18.33
C THR A 377 14.16 -5.69 -16.91
N GLU A 378 15.10 -4.83 -16.52
CA GLU A 378 15.71 -4.83 -15.18
C GLU A 378 14.72 -4.35 -14.12
N GLU A 379 13.90 -3.32 -14.38
CA GLU A 379 12.92 -2.85 -13.43
C GLU A 379 11.79 -3.88 -13.21
N ILE A 380 11.35 -4.60 -14.25
CA ILE A 380 10.41 -5.72 -14.10
C ILE A 380 10.99 -6.77 -13.14
N LEU A 381 12.25 -7.16 -13.31
CA LEU A 381 12.90 -8.15 -12.48
C LEU A 381 13.14 -7.64 -11.06
N PHE A 382 13.81 -6.49 -10.91
CA PHE A 382 14.30 -6.03 -9.61
C PHE A 382 13.24 -5.33 -8.78
N ARG A 383 12.46 -4.37 -9.35
CA ARG A 383 11.44 -3.61 -8.59
C ARG A 383 10.10 -4.30 -8.63
N GLY A 384 9.70 -4.83 -9.78
CA GLY A 384 8.43 -5.52 -9.93
C GLY A 384 8.36 -6.84 -9.15
N LEU A 385 9.42 -7.64 -9.16
CA LEU A 385 9.41 -8.97 -8.57
C LEU A 385 10.28 -9.10 -7.31
N ILE A 386 11.61 -8.88 -7.40
CA ILE A 386 12.52 -9.15 -6.29
C ILE A 386 12.19 -8.23 -5.11
N TYR A 387 12.22 -6.92 -5.32
CA TYR A 387 11.94 -5.94 -4.28
C TYR A 387 10.51 -6.09 -3.71
N GLY A 388 9.50 -6.18 -4.58
CA GLY A 388 8.11 -6.38 -4.17
C GLY A 388 7.91 -7.62 -3.29
N ARG A 389 8.62 -8.72 -3.58
CA ARG A 389 8.58 -9.94 -2.76
C ARG A 389 9.37 -9.80 -1.46
N MET A 390 10.51 -9.10 -1.49
CA MET A 390 11.26 -8.81 -0.26
C MET A 390 10.43 -8.00 0.73
N ARG A 391 9.65 -7.02 0.26
CA ARG A 391 8.77 -6.19 1.10
C ARG A 391 7.69 -6.99 1.84
N LYS A 392 7.38 -8.21 1.38
CA LYS A 392 6.46 -9.13 2.08
C LYS A 392 7.09 -9.77 3.33
N PHE A 393 8.42 -9.89 3.39
CA PHE A 393 9.12 -10.61 4.45
C PHE A 393 10.09 -9.76 5.27
N PHE A 394 10.57 -8.64 4.74
CA PHE A 394 11.61 -7.83 5.34
C PHE A 394 11.19 -6.37 5.52
N SER A 395 11.84 -5.69 6.45
CA SER A 395 11.66 -4.25 6.66
C SER A 395 12.06 -3.43 5.43
N LEU A 396 11.54 -2.20 5.34
CA LEU A 396 11.84 -1.29 4.23
C LEU A 396 13.36 -1.10 4.01
N PRO A 397 14.18 -0.75 5.02
CA PRO A 397 15.61 -0.53 4.81
C PRO A 397 16.33 -1.79 4.29
N VAL A 398 16.03 -2.96 4.86
CA VAL A 398 16.64 -4.22 4.44
C VAL A 398 16.27 -4.54 2.99
N SER A 399 15.00 -4.40 2.62
CA SER A 399 14.54 -4.66 1.25
C SER A 399 15.19 -3.70 0.25
N MET A 400 15.33 -2.41 0.59
CA MET A 400 16.00 -1.42 -0.26
C MET A 400 17.48 -1.76 -0.47
N VAL A 401 18.21 -2.00 0.59
CA VAL A 401 19.67 -2.25 0.51
C VAL A 401 19.96 -3.55 -0.21
N VAL A 402 19.29 -4.65 0.17
CA VAL A 402 19.57 -5.97 -0.42
C VAL A 402 19.13 -6.05 -1.88
N SER A 403 17.95 -5.50 -2.25
CA SER A 403 17.55 -5.50 -3.67
C SER A 403 18.45 -4.64 -4.55
N SER A 404 18.95 -3.51 -4.02
CA SER A 404 19.91 -2.65 -4.73
C SER A 404 21.28 -3.32 -4.85
N PHE A 405 21.72 -4.05 -3.82
CA PHE A 405 22.93 -4.85 -3.88
C PHE A 405 22.85 -5.97 -4.93
N LEU A 406 21.73 -6.69 -4.97
CA LEU A 406 21.50 -7.72 -6.00
C LEU A 406 21.47 -7.12 -7.40
N PHE A 407 20.90 -5.93 -7.55
CA PHE A 407 20.90 -5.19 -8.82
C PHE A 407 22.32 -4.79 -9.24
N GLY A 408 23.15 -4.28 -8.32
CA GLY A 408 24.56 -4.00 -8.60
C GLY A 408 25.33 -5.28 -8.97
N ALA A 409 25.22 -6.33 -8.16
CA ALA A 409 25.92 -7.60 -8.39
C ALA A 409 25.56 -8.28 -9.72
N TYR A 410 24.35 -8.04 -10.24
CA TYR A 410 23.90 -8.54 -11.54
C TYR A 410 24.79 -8.11 -12.72
N HIS A 411 25.47 -6.97 -12.62
CA HIS A 411 26.29 -6.43 -13.71
C HIS A 411 27.66 -7.11 -13.92
N GLY A 412 28.09 -7.94 -13.00
CA GLY A 412 29.24 -8.85 -13.17
C GLY A 412 30.64 -8.21 -13.08
N ASN A 413 30.78 -6.88 -12.95
CA ASN A 413 32.03 -6.20 -12.67
C ASN A 413 31.86 -5.19 -11.52
N ILE A 414 32.99 -4.83 -10.89
CA ILE A 414 32.98 -4.04 -9.64
C ILE A 414 32.45 -2.62 -9.89
N LEU A 415 32.88 -1.97 -10.97
CA LEU A 415 32.51 -0.58 -11.22
C LEU A 415 31.04 -0.41 -11.54
N GLN A 416 30.51 -1.21 -12.47
CA GLN A 416 29.07 -1.21 -12.77
C GLN A 416 28.27 -1.71 -11.57
N GLY A 417 28.82 -2.64 -10.79
CA GLY A 417 28.21 -3.13 -9.55
C GLY A 417 28.01 -2.02 -8.53
N LEU A 418 29.05 -1.21 -8.28
CA LEU A 418 28.96 -0.06 -7.37
C LEU A 418 28.01 1.02 -7.89
N TYR A 419 28.11 1.34 -9.19
CA TYR A 419 27.20 2.28 -9.85
C TYR A 419 25.75 1.80 -9.75
N GLY A 420 25.49 0.55 -10.12
CA GLY A 420 24.17 -0.05 -10.06
C GLY A 420 23.60 -0.11 -8.64
N PHE A 421 24.43 -0.40 -7.64
CA PHE A 421 24.02 -0.36 -6.23
C PHE A 421 23.55 1.04 -5.80
N LEU A 422 24.34 2.08 -6.07
CA LEU A 422 24.01 3.47 -5.69
C LEU A 422 22.80 4.01 -6.45
N LEU A 423 22.76 3.78 -7.76
CA LEU A 423 21.58 4.11 -8.59
C LEU A 423 20.35 3.31 -8.14
N GLY A 424 20.54 2.04 -7.83
CA GLY A 424 19.50 1.14 -7.33
C GLY A 424 18.83 1.62 -6.05
N LEU A 425 19.60 2.17 -5.10
CA LEU A 425 19.07 2.79 -3.88
C LEU A 425 18.18 4.00 -4.19
N MET A 426 18.60 4.84 -5.13
CA MET A 426 17.80 5.99 -5.59
C MET A 426 16.49 5.54 -6.24
N ILE A 427 16.58 4.59 -7.16
CA ILE A 427 15.43 4.09 -7.92
C ILE A 427 14.40 3.43 -6.98
N VAL A 428 14.86 2.61 -6.03
CA VAL A 428 13.97 1.95 -5.07
C VAL A 428 13.32 2.95 -4.11
N TYR A 429 14.05 3.98 -3.69
CA TYR A 429 13.51 5.07 -2.89
C TYR A 429 12.43 5.82 -3.65
N LEU A 430 12.68 6.13 -4.93
CA LEU A 430 11.71 6.79 -5.81
C LEU A 430 10.44 5.94 -5.98
N TYR A 431 10.60 4.63 -6.17
CA TYR A 431 9.48 3.69 -6.25
C TYR A 431 8.60 3.72 -4.99
N GLU A 432 9.20 3.64 -3.81
CA GLU A 432 8.49 3.71 -2.53
C GLU A 432 7.77 5.06 -2.32
N LYS A 433 8.40 6.16 -2.71
CA LYS A 433 7.81 7.49 -2.53
C LYS A 433 6.68 7.79 -3.51
N THR A 434 6.82 7.36 -4.74
CA THR A 434 5.85 7.65 -5.79
C THR A 434 4.72 6.63 -5.85
N GLN A 435 4.96 5.39 -5.40
CA GLN A 435 4.02 4.30 -5.54
C GLN A 435 3.50 4.17 -6.99
N HIS A 436 4.43 4.33 -7.96
CA HIS A 436 4.15 4.24 -9.40
C HIS A 436 5.30 3.58 -10.14
N PHE A 437 5.03 2.45 -10.77
CA PHE A 437 6.08 1.62 -11.41
C PHE A 437 6.81 2.30 -12.57
N ALA A 438 6.14 3.13 -13.35
CA ALA A 438 6.80 3.83 -14.46
C ALA A 438 7.86 4.86 -14.00
N MET A 439 7.81 5.33 -12.73
CA MET A 439 8.78 6.29 -12.22
C MET A 439 10.21 5.72 -12.12
N PRO A 440 10.43 4.53 -11.52
CA PRO A 440 11.74 3.87 -11.55
C PRO A 440 12.20 3.55 -12.97
N VAL A 441 11.32 3.05 -13.85
CA VAL A 441 11.67 2.76 -15.26
C VAL A 441 12.18 4.01 -15.98
N MET A 442 11.44 5.11 -15.87
CA MET A 442 11.79 6.40 -16.49
C MET A 442 13.11 6.96 -15.92
N ALA A 443 13.27 6.96 -14.60
CA ALA A 443 14.47 7.46 -13.93
C ALA A 443 15.70 6.65 -14.34
N HIS A 444 15.59 5.33 -14.39
CA HIS A 444 16.67 4.43 -14.83
C HIS A 444 17.00 4.65 -16.31
N ALA A 445 16.00 4.71 -17.18
CA ALA A 445 16.19 4.96 -18.60
C ALA A 445 16.95 6.28 -18.87
N LEU A 446 16.51 7.37 -18.22
CA LEU A 446 17.17 8.67 -18.39
C LEU A 446 18.56 8.73 -17.77
N ALA A 447 18.81 8.03 -16.66
CA ALA A 447 20.14 7.86 -16.10
C ALA A 447 21.08 7.20 -17.09
N ASN A 448 20.69 6.06 -17.66
CA ASN A 448 21.48 5.34 -18.65
C ASN A 448 21.70 6.14 -19.93
N MET A 449 20.63 6.76 -20.48
CA MET A 449 20.73 7.60 -21.68
C MET A 449 21.71 8.76 -21.50
N SER A 450 21.65 9.45 -20.35
CA SER A 450 22.50 10.61 -20.08
C SER A 450 23.99 10.22 -20.01
N VAL A 451 24.31 9.11 -19.35
CA VAL A 451 25.71 8.61 -19.30
C VAL A 451 26.14 8.09 -20.66
N PHE A 452 25.31 7.33 -21.37
CA PHE A 452 25.63 6.81 -22.70
C PHE A 452 25.97 7.95 -23.69
N MET A 453 25.15 9.00 -23.71
CA MET A 453 25.38 10.17 -24.56
C MET A 453 26.67 10.92 -24.22
N LEU A 454 27.01 11.04 -22.92
CA LEU A 454 28.21 11.74 -22.47
C LEU A 454 29.51 11.01 -22.81
N THR A 455 29.47 9.68 -22.86
CA THR A 455 30.68 8.84 -23.03
C THR A 455 30.85 8.32 -24.45
N TYR A 456 29.84 8.47 -25.33
CA TYR A 456 29.77 7.84 -26.65
C TYR A 456 30.98 8.18 -27.56
N ASP A 457 31.34 9.48 -27.71
CA ASP A 457 32.47 9.95 -28.55
C ASP A 457 33.72 10.31 -27.75
N GLY A 458 33.91 9.65 -26.62
CA GLY A 458 34.90 10.10 -25.62
C GLY A 458 34.26 11.14 -24.70
N SER A 459 34.80 11.28 -23.49
CA SER A 459 34.21 12.19 -22.51
C SER A 459 34.07 13.61 -23.05
N VAL A 460 32.87 14.11 -23.20
CA VAL A 460 32.58 15.52 -23.51
C VAL A 460 33.07 16.44 -22.38
N ILE A 461 33.28 15.86 -21.20
CA ILE A 461 33.74 16.56 -20.01
C ILE A 461 35.28 16.56 -19.98
N LYS A 462 35.88 17.74 -20.03
CA LYS A 462 37.31 17.89 -19.90
C LYS A 462 37.74 17.61 -18.45
N LYS A 463 38.87 16.95 -18.24
CA LYS A 463 39.41 16.57 -16.90
C LYS A 463 39.44 17.73 -15.90
N GLU A 464 39.75 18.94 -16.40
CA GLU A 464 39.82 20.15 -15.58
C GLU A 464 38.44 20.58 -15.06
N GLN A 465 37.35 20.16 -15.71
CA GLN A 465 35.96 20.50 -15.38
C GLN A 465 35.29 19.45 -14.47
N GLU A 466 35.85 18.24 -14.38
CA GLU A 466 35.28 17.13 -13.61
C GLU A 466 34.93 17.50 -12.16
N PRO A 467 35.83 18.14 -11.35
CA PRO A 467 35.48 18.47 -9.97
C PRO A 467 34.32 19.44 -9.85
N LEU A 468 34.24 20.43 -10.77
CA LEU A 468 33.16 21.41 -10.79
C LEU A 468 31.86 20.76 -11.19
N ILE A 469 31.83 19.91 -12.21
CA ILE A 469 30.66 19.20 -12.68
C ILE A 469 30.15 18.24 -11.61
N PHE A 470 31.03 17.51 -10.94
CA PHE A 470 30.68 16.67 -9.80
C PHE A 470 30.00 17.47 -8.69
N ALA A 471 30.56 18.62 -8.31
CA ALA A 471 29.97 19.48 -7.28
C ALA A 471 28.58 19.99 -7.68
N ILE A 472 28.43 20.47 -8.92
CA ILE A 472 27.13 20.95 -9.45
C ILE A 472 26.10 19.80 -9.46
N CYS A 473 26.44 18.65 -9.99
CA CYS A 473 25.57 17.48 -10.04
C CYS A 473 25.15 17.03 -8.63
N SER A 474 26.08 17.06 -7.67
CA SER A 474 25.80 16.69 -6.27
C SER A 474 24.79 17.64 -5.62
N VAL A 475 24.95 18.96 -5.83
CA VAL A 475 24.01 19.97 -5.30
C VAL A 475 22.62 19.81 -5.93
N ILE A 476 22.57 19.64 -7.25
CA ILE A 476 21.28 19.46 -7.97
C ILE A 476 20.60 18.18 -7.53
N ALA A 477 21.34 17.08 -7.43
CA ALA A 477 20.81 15.79 -6.97
C ALA A 477 20.26 15.89 -5.54
N LEU A 478 20.99 16.55 -4.64
CA LEU A 478 20.53 16.78 -3.26
C LEU A 478 19.26 17.64 -3.21
N ALA A 479 19.21 18.73 -3.97
CA ALA A 479 18.04 19.60 -4.05
C ALA A 479 16.79 18.85 -4.55
N ALA A 480 16.94 18.05 -5.61
CA ALA A 480 15.87 17.23 -6.15
C ALA A 480 15.41 16.14 -5.15
N TYR A 481 16.34 15.48 -4.47
CA TYR A 481 16.03 14.52 -3.40
C TYR A 481 15.23 15.19 -2.26
N LEU A 482 15.69 16.35 -1.77
CA LEU A 482 15.01 17.09 -0.70
C LEU A 482 13.60 17.49 -1.12
N PHE A 483 13.42 17.94 -2.36
CA PHE A 483 12.10 18.26 -2.90
C PHE A 483 11.16 17.05 -2.86
N ILE A 484 11.60 15.86 -3.34
CA ILE A 484 10.81 14.63 -3.32
C ILE A 484 10.53 14.18 -1.87
N ARG A 485 11.51 14.32 -0.98
CA ARG A 485 11.37 13.96 0.43
C ARG A 485 10.33 14.80 1.16
N TYR A 486 10.31 16.12 0.95
CA TYR A 486 9.47 17.05 1.72
C TYR A 486 8.08 17.22 1.10
N LYS A 487 7.94 17.34 -0.20
CA LYS A 487 6.61 17.41 -0.84
C LYS A 487 5.84 16.10 -0.80
N GLY A 488 6.49 14.98 -0.63
CA GLY A 488 5.81 13.70 -0.38
C GLY A 488 5.01 13.67 0.93
N LYS A 489 5.23 14.62 1.85
CA LYS A 489 4.44 14.75 3.09
C LYS A 489 3.12 15.52 2.91
N GLU A 490 3.01 16.40 1.92
CA GLU A 490 1.78 17.17 1.65
C GLU A 490 0.69 16.35 0.92
N ASN A 491 1.03 15.19 0.36
CA ASN A 491 0.08 14.31 -0.33
C ASN A 491 -0.49 13.20 0.58
N VAL A 492 -0.20 13.24 1.88
CA VAL A 492 -0.68 12.29 2.91
C VAL A 492 -1.58 13.00 3.94
N ARG A 493 -1.90 14.29 3.72
CA ARG A 493 -2.92 15.01 4.47
C ARG A 493 -4.21 15.15 3.68
#